data_40090c0bb17ef023ccae9149e578ea5e
#
_entry.id   40090c0bb17ef023ccae9149e578ea5e
#
_cell.length_a   1.000
_cell.length_b   1.000
_cell.length_c   1.000
_cell.angle_alpha   90.00
_cell.angle_beta   90.00
_cell.angle_gamma   90.00
#
_symmetry.space_group_name_H-M   'P 1'
#
loop_
_entity.id
_entity.type
_entity.pdbx_description
1 polymer ?
#
loop_
_entity_poly.entity_id
_entity_poly.type
_entity_poly.pdbx_seq_one_letter_code
_entity_poly.pdbx_strand_id
1 'polypeptide(L)'
;RMLDESIDYLRDVRGRPTWRPMPPEVRAALSNEPLPRSGRGDAAVYEDFLQLVRPYPNGNIHPRFRGWVMGTGTPQAAMADFLSSVMNPNVGGLEQSPVLVEKQVVKWCAELMGFPSTAGGILVSGGTMANVLSLAVARQRAAGFDVRAEGLQGTHPKLLVYASTEVHGWLKKSCEFLGLGNTAFRRVPVHADFTVDVDAMAAMIRD
;
A
#
# COMPACT_ATOMS: atom_id res chain seq x y z
N ARG A 1 -1.32 4.23 29.95
CA ARG A 1 -1.76 2.85 29.81
C ARG A 1 -1.67 2.38 28.34
N MET A 2 -2.42 2.96 27.36
CA MET A 2 -2.38 2.52 25.94
C MET A 2 -0.96 2.50 25.39
N LEU A 3 -0.17 3.54 25.66
CA LEU A 3 1.21 3.64 25.20
C LEU A 3 2.09 2.53 25.80
N ASP A 4 2.05 2.36 27.10
CA ASP A 4 2.85 1.35 27.81
C ASP A 4 2.53 -0.05 27.30
N GLU A 5 1.23 -0.39 27.22
CA GLU A 5 0.77 -1.69 26.70
C GLU A 5 1.13 -1.91 25.21
N SER A 6 1.23 -0.86 24.41
CA SER A 6 1.68 -0.95 23.02
C SER A 6 3.19 -1.23 22.93
N ILE A 7 3.98 -0.58 23.75
CA ILE A 7 5.44 -0.85 23.85
C ILE A 7 5.69 -2.25 24.39
N ASP A 8 4.95 -2.67 25.42
CA ASP A 8 5.00 -4.03 25.94
C ASP A 8 4.61 -5.09 24.91
N TYR A 9 3.62 -4.78 24.06
CA TYR A 9 3.24 -5.66 22.97
C TYR A 9 4.40 -5.91 21.99
N LEU A 10 5.15 -4.87 21.62
CA LEU A 10 6.34 -4.99 20.77
C LEU A 10 7.47 -5.74 21.47
N ARG A 11 7.74 -5.42 22.73
CA ARG A 11 8.80 -6.05 23.54
C ARG A 11 8.57 -7.56 23.67
N ASP A 12 7.32 -7.96 23.92
CA ASP A 12 6.96 -9.33 24.23
C ASP A 12 6.54 -10.15 22.99
N VAL A 13 6.68 -9.59 21.78
CA VAL A 13 6.23 -10.21 20.54
C VAL A 13 6.78 -11.62 20.32
N ARG A 14 8.03 -11.89 20.72
CA ARG A 14 8.67 -13.21 20.55
C ARG A 14 7.99 -14.32 21.37
N GLY A 15 7.40 -13.99 22.51
CA GLY A 15 6.68 -14.90 23.39
C GLY A 15 5.22 -15.14 22.96
N ARG A 16 4.71 -14.38 22.00
CA ARG A 16 3.34 -14.47 21.53
C ARG A 16 3.21 -15.51 20.39
N PRO A 17 2.03 -16.10 20.17
CA PRO A 17 1.81 -16.89 18.97
C PRO A 17 1.87 -15.98 17.73
N THR A 18 2.44 -16.49 16.65
CA THR A 18 2.50 -15.75 15.36
C THR A 18 1.10 -15.45 14.84
N TRP A 19 0.18 -16.38 14.98
CA TRP A 19 -1.21 -16.25 14.58
C TRP A 19 -2.11 -17.08 15.50
N ARG A 20 -3.36 -16.63 15.64
CA ARG A 20 -4.42 -17.37 16.34
C ARG A 20 -5.69 -17.41 15.49
N PRO A 21 -6.39 -18.54 15.41
CA PRO A 21 -7.72 -18.55 14.84
C PRO A 21 -8.64 -17.68 15.69
N MET A 22 -9.48 -16.88 15.02
CA MET A 22 -10.48 -16.08 15.71
C MET A 22 -11.65 -16.97 16.12
N PRO A 23 -12.01 -17.07 17.42
CA PRO A 23 -13.14 -17.84 17.89
C PRO A 23 -14.46 -17.36 17.27
N PRO A 24 -15.45 -18.27 17.08
CA PRO A 24 -16.75 -17.92 16.50
C PRO A 24 -17.48 -16.81 17.26
N GLU A 25 -17.40 -16.79 18.58
CA GLU A 25 -18.01 -15.79 19.44
C GLU A 25 -17.39 -14.40 19.25
N VAL A 26 -16.07 -14.30 19.10
CA VAL A 26 -15.37 -13.05 18.81
C VAL A 26 -15.76 -12.54 17.42
N ARG A 27 -15.81 -13.45 16.43
CA ARG A 27 -16.28 -13.10 15.08
C ARG A 27 -17.71 -12.59 15.10
N ALA A 28 -18.61 -13.24 15.83
CA ALA A 28 -20.00 -12.83 15.96
C ALA A 28 -20.12 -11.46 16.64
N ALA A 29 -19.37 -11.22 17.70
CA ALA A 29 -19.34 -9.94 18.40
C ALA A 29 -18.94 -8.79 17.47
N LEU A 30 -17.85 -8.97 16.69
CA LEU A 30 -17.34 -7.94 15.77
C LEU A 30 -18.20 -7.74 14.52
N SER A 31 -18.94 -8.78 14.08
CA SER A 31 -19.70 -8.72 12.81
C SER A 31 -21.16 -8.32 13.00
N ASN A 32 -21.72 -8.50 14.19
CA ASN A 32 -23.15 -8.35 14.44
C ASN A 32 -23.47 -7.24 15.46
N GLU A 33 -22.48 -6.44 15.85
CA GLU A 33 -22.71 -5.33 16.76
C GLU A 33 -23.61 -4.29 16.08
N PRO A 34 -24.75 -3.93 16.70
CA PRO A 34 -25.61 -2.89 16.15
C PRO A 34 -24.95 -1.51 16.27
N LEU A 35 -25.40 -0.56 15.44
CA LEU A 35 -24.93 0.82 15.53
C LEU A 35 -25.10 1.36 16.96
N PRO A 36 -24.02 1.71 17.66
CA PRO A 36 -24.11 2.27 19.00
C PRO A 36 -24.83 3.62 18.98
N ARG A 37 -25.83 3.78 19.87
CA ARG A 37 -26.63 4.99 19.98
C ARG A 37 -26.17 5.93 21.11
N SER A 38 -25.24 5.46 21.92
CA SER A 38 -24.63 6.22 23.03
C SER A 38 -23.17 5.84 23.18
N GLY A 39 -22.37 6.77 23.73
CA GLY A 39 -20.96 6.49 24.04
C GLY A 39 -20.84 5.51 25.21
N ARG A 40 -19.84 4.65 25.18
CA ARG A 40 -19.53 3.68 26.26
C ARG A 40 -18.34 4.12 27.11
N GLY A 41 -17.67 5.21 26.71
CA GLY A 41 -16.45 5.72 27.35
C GLY A 41 -15.18 5.01 26.90
N ASP A 42 -14.07 5.74 26.92
CA ASP A 42 -12.77 5.31 26.37
C ASP A 42 -12.25 4.00 26.99
N ALA A 43 -12.44 3.85 28.31
CA ALA A 43 -11.96 2.66 29.01
C ALA A 43 -12.66 1.37 28.53
N ALA A 44 -13.98 1.41 28.33
CA ALA A 44 -14.73 0.25 27.86
C ALA A 44 -14.39 -0.09 26.41
N VAL A 45 -14.26 0.91 25.54
CA VAL A 45 -13.84 0.71 24.13
C VAL A 45 -12.43 0.14 24.05
N TYR A 46 -11.52 0.63 24.88
CA TYR A 46 -10.16 0.09 24.92
C TYR A 46 -10.12 -1.35 25.43
N GLU A 47 -10.94 -1.70 26.40
CA GLU A 47 -11.03 -3.08 26.89
C GLU A 47 -11.55 -4.02 25.80
N ASP A 48 -12.58 -3.62 25.04
CA ASP A 48 -13.05 -4.38 23.87
C ASP A 48 -11.92 -4.59 22.84
N PHE A 49 -11.15 -3.54 22.54
CA PHE A 49 -9.99 -3.66 21.67
C PHE A 49 -8.97 -4.70 22.17
N LEU A 50 -8.68 -4.68 23.47
CA LEU A 50 -7.73 -5.64 24.09
C LEU A 50 -8.21 -7.08 24.01
N GLN A 51 -9.52 -7.30 24.09
CA GLN A 51 -10.12 -8.64 24.10
C GLN A 51 -10.48 -9.15 22.71
N LEU A 52 -11.02 -8.31 21.85
CA LEU A 52 -11.61 -8.72 20.58
C LEU A 52 -10.72 -8.48 19.37
N VAL A 53 -9.81 -7.50 19.42
CA VAL A 53 -8.99 -7.11 18.25
C VAL A 53 -7.52 -7.46 18.42
N ARG A 54 -6.89 -7.01 19.51
CA ARG A 54 -5.45 -7.17 19.72
C ARG A 54 -4.94 -8.63 19.69
N PRO A 55 -5.70 -9.65 20.09
CA PRO A 55 -5.22 -11.04 20.07
C PRO A 55 -5.21 -11.69 18.68
N TYR A 56 -5.90 -11.13 17.67
CA TYR A 56 -6.19 -11.78 16.40
C TYR A 56 -5.67 -11.07 15.14
N PRO A 57 -4.52 -10.37 15.14
CA PRO A 57 -3.91 -9.86 13.92
C PRO A 57 -3.28 -11.01 13.10
N ASN A 58 -2.87 -10.71 11.88
CA ASN A 58 -2.16 -11.68 11.05
C ASN A 58 -0.73 -12.01 11.54
N GLY A 59 -0.22 -11.28 12.54
CA GLY A 59 1.06 -11.56 13.19
C GLY A 59 2.31 -11.16 12.38
N ASN A 60 2.18 -10.29 11.40
CA ASN A 60 3.29 -9.88 10.51
C ASN A 60 4.50 -9.27 11.23
N ILE A 61 4.33 -8.69 12.42
CA ILE A 61 5.44 -8.19 13.24
C ILE A 61 6.22 -9.28 13.98
N HIS A 62 5.71 -10.52 14.01
CA HIS A 62 6.36 -11.61 14.73
C HIS A 62 7.58 -12.13 13.95
N PRO A 63 8.75 -12.36 14.58
CA PRO A 63 9.97 -12.78 13.88
C PRO A 63 9.89 -14.15 13.19
N ARG A 64 8.87 -14.97 13.50
CA ARG A 64 8.61 -16.24 12.82
C ARG A 64 7.60 -16.12 11.68
N PHE A 65 7.04 -14.92 11.44
CA PHE A 65 6.16 -14.71 10.30
C PHE A 65 6.98 -14.69 9.00
N ARG A 66 6.58 -15.50 8.03
CA ARG A 66 7.28 -15.66 6.75
C ARG A 66 6.34 -15.52 5.56
N GLY A 67 5.15 -14.97 5.78
CA GLY A 67 4.19 -14.74 4.72
C GLY A 67 4.41 -13.37 4.07
N TRP A 68 4.29 -13.31 2.76
CA TRP A 68 4.34 -12.09 1.95
C TRP A 68 5.59 -11.21 2.16
N VAL A 69 5.57 -10.01 1.61
CA VAL A 69 6.57 -8.97 1.86
C VAL A 69 5.94 -7.92 2.77
N MET A 70 6.21 -8.02 4.07
CA MET A 70 5.63 -7.15 5.10
C MET A 70 6.71 -6.67 6.05
N GLY A 71 6.69 -5.38 6.33
CA GLY A 71 7.57 -4.78 7.33
C GLY A 71 7.02 -4.89 8.75
N THR A 72 7.87 -4.54 9.70
CA THR A 72 7.50 -4.27 11.08
C THR A 72 7.79 -2.79 11.40
N GLY A 73 7.03 -2.21 12.32
CA GLY A 73 7.31 -0.88 12.84
C GLY A 73 8.42 -0.87 13.90
N THR A 74 8.91 0.32 14.19
CA THR A 74 9.76 0.57 15.36
C THR A 74 8.98 1.39 16.39
N PRO A 75 9.33 1.32 17.68
CA PRO A 75 8.70 2.18 18.70
C PRO A 75 8.80 3.66 18.35
N GLN A 76 9.92 4.10 17.80
CA GLN A 76 10.15 5.48 17.38
C GLN A 76 9.21 5.90 16.25
N ALA A 77 8.99 5.04 15.23
CA ALA A 77 8.06 5.33 14.15
C ALA A 77 6.61 5.39 14.66
N ALA A 78 6.21 4.49 15.57
CA ALA A 78 4.89 4.54 16.18
C ALA A 78 4.66 5.85 16.97
N MET A 79 5.67 6.34 17.66
CA MET A 79 5.61 7.63 18.34
C MET A 79 5.54 8.81 17.35
N ALA A 80 6.25 8.74 16.24
CA ALA A 80 6.17 9.74 15.18
C ALA A 80 4.77 9.77 14.53
N ASP A 81 4.15 8.61 14.30
CA ASP A 81 2.77 8.51 13.80
C ASP A 81 1.78 9.12 14.80
N PHE A 82 1.98 8.87 16.10
CA PHE A 82 1.18 9.50 17.14
C PHE A 82 1.28 11.04 17.10
N LEU A 83 2.50 11.59 17.02
CA LEU A 83 2.72 13.03 16.90
C LEU A 83 2.08 13.60 15.62
N SER A 84 2.23 12.91 14.50
CA SER A 84 1.60 13.28 13.24
C SER A 84 0.08 13.34 13.35
N SER A 85 -0.52 12.36 14.01
CA SER A 85 -1.97 12.29 14.25
C SER A 85 -2.46 13.42 15.16
N VAL A 86 -1.69 13.79 16.19
CA VAL A 86 -2.00 14.92 17.08
C VAL A 86 -1.90 16.25 16.34
N MET A 87 -0.88 16.44 15.50
CA MET A 87 -0.70 17.66 14.71
C MET A 87 -1.73 17.78 13.58
N ASN A 88 -2.10 16.65 12.99
CA ASN A 88 -3.08 16.51 11.90
C ASN A 88 -3.03 17.64 10.86
N PRO A 89 -1.86 17.97 10.27
CA PRO A 89 -1.72 19.12 9.38
C PRO A 89 -2.43 18.87 8.05
N ASN A 90 -3.22 19.84 7.60
CA ASN A 90 -3.71 19.85 6.21
C ASN A 90 -2.61 20.46 5.32
N VAL A 91 -1.94 19.61 4.54
CA VAL A 91 -0.81 20.01 3.69
C VAL A 91 -1.25 20.62 2.33
N GLY A 92 -2.53 20.80 2.10
CA GLY A 92 -3.08 21.32 0.84
C GLY A 92 -3.06 22.85 0.71
N GLY A 93 -2.70 23.58 1.75
CA GLY A 93 -2.70 25.05 1.73
C GLY A 93 -1.59 25.65 2.56
N LEU A 94 -1.27 26.92 2.29
CA LEU A 94 -0.24 27.70 2.97
C LEU A 94 1.18 27.11 2.86
N GLU A 95 2.19 27.83 3.30
CA GLU A 95 3.56 27.33 3.41
C GLU A 95 3.70 26.56 4.73
N GLN A 96 4.07 25.28 4.64
CA GLN A 96 4.13 24.37 5.78
C GLN A 96 5.37 23.51 5.77
N SER A 97 6.00 23.33 6.92
CA SER A 97 7.18 22.47 7.07
C SER A 97 6.93 20.99 6.70
N PRO A 98 5.78 20.34 7.01
CA PRO A 98 5.55 18.96 6.59
C PRO A 98 5.67 18.74 5.08
N VAL A 99 5.24 19.69 4.26
CA VAL A 99 5.39 19.64 2.79
C VAL A 99 6.86 19.64 2.37
N LEU A 100 7.69 20.44 3.05
CA LEU A 100 9.12 20.50 2.76
C LEU A 100 9.85 19.23 3.20
N VAL A 101 9.44 18.64 4.32
CA VAL A 101 9.95 17.35 4.81
C VAL A 101 9.64 16.24 3.80
N GLU A 102 8.38 16.14 3.32
CA GLU A 102 8.01 15.16 2.29
C GLU A 102 8.84 15.32 1.02
N LYS A 103 8.94 16.53 0.49
CA LYS A 103 9.76 16.82 -0.70
C LYS A 103 11.23 16.43 -0.50
N GLN A 104 11.77 16.65 0.68
CA GLN A 104 13.16 16.27 0.99
C GLN A 104 13.33 14.75 1.04
N VAL A 105 12.39 14.03 1.66
CA VAL A 105 12.42 12.55 1.70
C VAL A 105 12.31 11.96 0.29
N VAL A 106 11.39 12.48 -0.54
CA VAL A 106 11.25 12.07 -1.95
C VAL A 106 12.56 12.29 -2.71
N LYS A 107 13.23 13.43 -2.48
CA LYS A 107 14.53 13.74 -3.11
C LYS A 107 15.61 12.75 -2.70
N TRP A 108 15.71 12.41 -1.42
CA TRP A 108 16.63 11.38 -0.95
C TRP A 108 16.33 10.00 -1.56
N CYS A 109 15.06 9.61 -1.65
CA CYS A 109 14.68 8.36 -2.31
C CYS A 109 15.07 8.36 -3.79
N ALA A 110 14.87 9.46 -4.51
CA ALA A 110 15.27 9.59 -5.90
C ALA A 110 16.79 9.45 -6.07
N GLU A 111 17.58 10.09 -5.21
CA GLU A 111 19.03 9.98 -5.20
C GLU A 111 19.50 8.54 -4.94
N LEU A 112 18.94 7.88 -3.91
CA LEU A 112 19.25 6.48 -3.59
C LEU A 112 18.95 5.52 -4.74
N MET A 113 17.93 5.81 -5.54
CA MET A 113 17.51 5.01 -6.69
C MET A 113 18.16 5.41 -8.01
N GLY A 114 19.07 6.39 -7.99
CA GLY A 114 19.76 6.89 -9.19
C GLY A 114 18.89 7.67 -10.17
N PHE A 115 17.78 8.26 -9.72
CA PHE A 115 16.94 9.15 -10.53
C PHE A 115 17.61 10.51 -10.73
N PRO A 116 17.28 11.25 -11.81
CA PRO A 116 17.75 12.61 -11.99
C PRO A 116 17.36 13.54 -10.82
N SER A 117 18.19 14.51 -10.49
CA SER A 117 17.92 15.50 -9.43
C SER A 117 16.63 16.33 -9.65
N THR A 118 16.13 16.33 -10.89
CA THR A 118 14.86 16.97 -11.28
C THR A 118 13.64 16.05 -11.12
N ALA A 119 13.84 14.81 -10.70
CA ALA A 119 12.73 13.89 -10.51
C ALA A 119 11.79 14.37 -9.39
N GLY A 120 10.51 14.34 -9.67
CA GLY A 120 9.45 14.57 -8.68
C GLY A 120 8.89 13.26 -8.15
N GLY A 121 8.15 13.36 -7.08
CA GLY A 121 7.47 12.21 -6.49
C GLY A 121 6.48 12.64 -5.41
N ILE A 122 5.79 11.66 -4.86
CA ILE A 122 4.81 11.84 -3.79
C ILE A 122 4.79 10.60 -2.90
N LEU A 123 4.61 10.77 -1.60
CA LEU A 123 4.32 9.69 -0.68
C LEU A 123 2.82 9.38 -0.68
N VAL A 124 2.47 8.10 -0.72
CA VAL A 124 1.08 7.64 -0.78
C VAL A 124 0.84 6.47 0.17
N SER A 125 -0.42 6.18 0.46
CA SER A 125 -0.81 5.08 1.33
C SER A 125 -0.74 3.73 0.59
N GLY A 126 0.35 3.00 0.77
CA GLY A 126 0.54 1.63 0.30
C GLY A 126 1.01 1.49 -1.13
N GLY A 127 1.70 0.36 -1.41
CA GLY A 127 2.34 0.07 -2.68
C GLY A 127 1.38 0.01 -3.88
N THR A 128 0.13 -0.40 -3.67
CA THR A 128 -0.86 -0.39 -4.75
C THR A 128 -1.10 1.02 -5.30
N MET A 129 -1.29 2.02 -4.43
CA MET A 129 -1.49 3.41 -4.87
C MET A 129 -0.23 3.98 -5.53
N ALA A 130 0.96 3.68 -5.00
CA ALA A 130 2.22 4.09 -5.61
C ALA A 130 2.34 3.55 -7.05
N ASN A 131 2.01 2.28 -7.25
CA ASN A 131 2.05 1.64 -8.56
C ASN A 131 0.95 2.17 -9.51
N VAL A 132 -0.27 2.42 -9.01
CA VAL A 132 -1.35 3.04 -9.82
C VAL A 132 -0.93 4.40 -10.34
N LEU A 133 -0.36 5.25 -9.49
CA LEU A 133 0.11 6.58 -9.90
C LEU A 133 1.27 6.49 -10.90
N SER A 134 2.22 5.59 -10.67
CA SER A 134 3.32 5.36 -11.61
C SER A 134 2.81 4.90 -12.98
N LEU A 135 1.84 3.98 -12.99
CA LEU A 135 1.21 3.53 -14.24
C LEU A 135 0.39 4.64 -14.92
N ALA A 136 -0.26 5.52 -14.15
CA ALA A 136 -0.97 6.67 -14.69
C ALA A 136 -0.03 7.65 -15.39
N VAL A 137 1.15 7.92 -14.79
CA VAL A 137 2.20 8.75 -15.40
C VAL A 137 2.76 8.09 -16.64
N ALA A 138 3.05 6.78 -16.59
CA ALA A 138 3.53 6.01 -17.74
C ALA A 138 2.50 6.02 -18.90
N ARG A 139 1.20 5.86 -18.59
CA ARG A 139 0.10 5.96 -19.55
C ARG A 139 0.08 7.31 -20.25
N GLN A 140 0.14 8.42 -19.48
CA GLN A 140 0.18 9.77 -20.02
C GLN A 140 1.37 9.97 -20.96
N ARG A 141 2.52 9.47 -20.59
CA ARG A 141 3.75 9.60 -21.38
C ARG A 141 3.71 8.77 -22.66
N ALA A 142 3.15 7.55 -22.61
CA ALA A 142 3.13 6.60 -23.71
C ALA A 142 2.01 6.85 -24.71
N ALA A 143 0.96 7.58 -24.34
CA ALA A 143 -0.23 7.75 -25.16
C ALA A 143 0.02 8.52 -26.48
N GLY A 144 0.97 9.45 -26.50
CA GLY A 144 1.22 10.32 -27.66
C GLY A 144 0.19 11.45 -27.84
N PHE A 145 -0.76 11.56 -26.90
CA PHE A 145 -1.79 12.61 -26.84
C PHE A 145 -2.08 12.96 -25.35
N ASP A 146 -2.80 14.02 -25.11
CA ASP A 146 -3.13 14.43 -23.74
C ASP A 146 -4.33 13.64 -23.17
N VAL A 147 -4.03 12.50 -22.54
CA VAL A 147 -5.04 11.66 -21.88
C VAL A 147 -5.84 12.42 -20.82
N ARG A 148 -5.27 13.47 -20.22
CA ARG A 148 -5.94 14.27 -19.19
C ARG A 148 -7.04 15.15 -19.78
N ALA A 149 -6.83 15.65 -21.00
CA ALA A 149 -7.76 16.50 -21.71
C ALA A 149 -8.78 15.67 -22.53
N GLU A 150 -8.32 14.61 -23.19
CA GLU A 150 -9.10 13.86 -24.18
C GLU A 150 -9.69 12.54 -23.63
N GLY A 151 -9.14 12.02 -22.54
CA GLY A 151 -9.52 10.70 -22.03
C GLY A 151 -8.92 9.56 -22.86
N LEU A 152 -9.47 8.36 -22.74
CA LEU A 152 -9.07 7.17 -23.50
C LEU A 152 -10.17 6.71 -24.46
N GLN A 153 -11.26 7.48 -24.60
CA GLN A 153 -12.35 7.17 -25.49
C GLN A 153 -12.06 7.73 -26.89
N GLY A 154 -12.50 7.02 -27.93
CA GLY A 154 -12.30 7.47 -29.30
C GLY A 154 -11.36 6.57 -30.11
N THR A 155 -10.72 7.13 -31.14
CA THR A 155 -9.89 6.41 -32.12
C THR A 155 -8.39 6.39 -31.78
N HIS A 156 -8.05 6.49 -30.50
CA HIS A 156 -6.65 6.47 -30.05
C HIS A 156 -6.03 5.07 -30.15
N PRO A 157 -4.72 4.99 -30.36
CA PRO A 157 -4.00 3.71 -30.30
C PRO A 157 -4.18 3.03 -28.94
N LYS A 158 -4.36 1.71 -28.97
CA LYS A 158 -4.45 0.92 -27.74
C LYS A 158 -3.10 0.92 -27.01
N LEU A 159 -3.12 1.30 -25.75
CA LEU A 159 -1.96 1.16 -24.86
C LEU A 159 -1.94 -0.25 -24.28
N LEU A 160 -0.78 -0.89 -24.33
CA LEU A 160 -0.56 -2.22 -23.79
C LEU A 160 0.43 -2.16 -22.61
N VAL A 161 0.22 -3.05 -21.65
CA VAL A 161 1.07 -3.17 -20.46
C VAL A 161 1.60 -4.60 -20.39
N TYR A 162 2.89 -4.77 -20.44
CA TYR A 162 3.56 -6.07 -20.37
C TYR A 162 4.13 -6.27 -18.96
N ALA A 163 3.84 -7.39 -18.35
CA ALA A 163 4.47 -7.80 -17.10
C ALA A 163 4.43 -9.32 -16.94
N SER A 164 5.32 -9.84 -16.11
CA SER A 164 5.42 -11.29 -15.89
C SER A 164 4.13 -11.91 -15.34
N THR A 165 3.96 -13.22 -15.55
CA THR A 165 2.88 -13.99 -14.93
C THR A 165 2.90 -13.91 -13.41
N GLU A 166 4.06 -13.63 -12.82
CA GLU A 166 4.29 -13.53 -11.37
C GLU A 166 3.98 -12.14 -10.79
N VAL A 167 3.51 -11.19 -11.61
CA VAL A 167 3.21 -9.84 -11.13
C VAL A 167 2.11 -9.86 -10.09
N HIS A 168 2.29 -9.08 -9.04
CA HIS A 168 1.29 -8.91 -7.99
C HIS A 168 -0.04 -8.36 -8.56
N GLY A 169 -1.18 -8.79 -8.01
CA GLY A 169 -2.53 -8.50 -8.50
C GLY A 169 -2.92 -7.02 -8.64
N TRP A 170 -2.10 -6.07 -8.16
CA TRP A 170 -2.34 -4.63 -8.33
C TRP A 170 -2.40 -4.22 -9.81
N LEU A 171 -1.60 -4.84 -10.68
CA LEU A 171 -1.47 -4.41 -12.08
C LEU A 171 -2.76 -4.59 -12.86
N LYS A 172 -3.40 -5.74 -12.72
CA LYS A 172 -4.71 -5.99 -13.35
C LYS A 172 -5.74 -4.92 -12.92
N LYS A 173 -5.85 -4.71 -11.60
CA LYS A 173 -6.77 -3.70 -11.03
C LYS A 173 -6.43 -2.29 -11.51
N SER A 174 -5.16 -1.97 -11.66
CA SER A 174 -4.72 -0.66 -12.16
C SER A 174 -5.08 -0.46 -13.64
N CYS A 175 -4.94 -1.49 -14.48
CA CYS A 175 -5.38 -1.42 -15.87
C CYS A 175 -6.91 -1.18 -15.98
N GLU A 176 -7.69 -1.85 -15.13
CA GLU A 176 -9.14 -1.62 -15.04
C GLU A 176 -9.44 -0.18 -14.59
N PHE A 177 -8.86 0.24 -13.48
CA PHE A 177 -9.09 1.55 -12.87
C PHE A 177 -8.68 2.72 -13.76
N LEU A 178 -7.58 2.57 -14.50
CA LEU A 178 -7.05 3.60 -15.39
C LEU A 178 -7.71 3.60 -16.80
N GLY A 179 -8.74 2.77 -17.01
CA GLY A 179 -9.48 2.72 -18.27
C GLY A 179 -8.74 2.02 -19.43
N LEU A 180 -7.63 1.33 -19.14
CA LEU A 180 -6.91 0.53 -20.14
C LEU A 180 -7.66 -0.77 -20.48
N GLY A 181 -8.37 -1.32 -19.47
CA GLY A 181 -9.06 -2.59 -19.56
C GLY A 181 -8.13 -3.80 -19.36
N ASN A 182 -8.72 -4.94 -19.02
CA ASN A 182 -7.98 -6.18 -18.74
C ASN A 182 -7.25 -6.74 -19.96
N THR A 183 -7.79 -6.51 -21.16
CA THR A 183 -7.18 -6.97 -22.41
C THR A 183 -5.92 -6.19 -22.78
N ALA A 184 -5.68 -5.03 -22.17
CA ALA A 184 -4.45 -4.29 -22.35
C ALA A 184 -3.27 -4.92 -21.58
N PHE A 185 -3.55 -5.69 -20.54
CA PHE A 185 -2.52 -6.38 -19.77
C PHE A 185 -2.08 -7.67 -20.46
N ARG A 186 -0.85 -7.71 -20.94
CA ARG A 186 -0.20 -8.85 -21.58
C ARG A 186 0.71 -9.57 -20.58
N ARG A 187 0.42 -10.83 -20.31
CA ARG A 187 1.19 -11.66 -19.37
C ARG A 187 2.37 -12.29 -20.09
N VAL A 188 3.57 -11.93 -19.69
CA VAL A 188 4.81 -12.48 -20.19
C VAL A 188 5.19 -13.72 -19.38
N PRO A 189 5.50 -14.86 -20.02
CA PRO A 189 5.97 -16.06 -19.33
C PRO A 189 7.24 -15.81 -18.52
N VAL A 190 7.51 -16.69 -17.57
CA VAL A 190 8.78 -16.73 -16.84
C VAL A 190 9.47 -18.06 -17.04
N HIS A 191 10.80 -18.07 -16.94
CA HIS A 191 11.61 -19.27 -16.90
C HIS A 191 11.45 -20.04 -15.57
N ALA A 192 12.03 -21.23 -15.46
CA ALA A 192 11.95 -22.07 -14.26
C ALA A 192 12.58 -21.41 -13.01
N ASP A 193 13.47 -20.45 -13.20
CA ASP A 193 14.12 -19.64 -12.16
C ASP A 193 13.35 -18.34 -11.84
N PHE A 194 12.15 -18.18 -12.38
CA PHE A 194 11.29 -17.00 -12.23
C PHE A 194 11.82 -15.73 -12.90
N THR A 195 12.84 -15.78 -13.72
CA THR A 195 13.23 -14.64 -14.58
C THR A 195 12.23 -14.47 -15.72
N VAL A 196 12.00 -13.22 -16.15
CA VAL A 196 11.07 -12.92 -17.24
C VAL A 196 11.64 -13.43 -18.57
N ASP A 197 10.83 -14.12 -19.37
CA ASP A 197 11.16 -14.52 -20.74
C ASP A 197 11.10 -13.28 -21.65
N VAL A 198 12.27 -12.65 -21.84
CA VAL A 198 12.40 -11.42 -22.65
C VAL A 198 12.18 -11.70 -24.13
N ASP A 199 12.52 -12.90 -24.63
CA ASP A 199 12.32 -13.27 -26.03
C ASP A 199 10.81 -13.44 -26.33
N ALA A 200 10.08 -14.10 -25.45
CA ALA A 200 8.62 -14.17 -25.52
C ALA A 200 8.00 -12.78 -25.47
N MET A 201 8.46 -11.89 -24.58
CA MET A 201 7.99 -10.50 -24.52
C MET A 201 8.24 -9.76 -25.82
N ALA A 202 9.44 -9.89 -26.40
CA ALA A 202 9.78 -9.26 -27.66
C ALA A 202 8.92 -9.78 -28.81
N ALA A 203 8.57 -11.06 -28.83
CA ALA A 203 7.62 -11.62 -29.79
C ALA A 203 6.23 -11.00 -29.64
N MET A 204 5.71 -10.95 -28.40
CA MET A 204 4.39 -10.37 -28.08
C MET A 204 4.27 -8.87 -28.41
N ILE A 205 5.39 -8.15 -28.49
CA ILE A 205 5.39 -6.71 -28.88
C ILE A 205 5.31 -6.55 -30.40
N ARG A 206 5.84 -7.53 -31.15
CA ARG A 206 5.81 -7.51 -32.63
C ARG A 206 4.45 -7.92 -33.22
N ASP A 207 3.69 -8.73 -32.50
CA ASP A 207 2.33 -9.16 -32.85
C ASP A 207 1.27 -8.07 -32.58
#